data_3313b647c410ce23cb4577106cd69bf1
#
_entry.id   3313b647c410ce23cb4577106cd69bf1
#
_cell.length_a   1.000
_cell.length_b   1.000
_cell.length_c   1.000
_cell.angle_alpha   90.00
_cell.angle_beta   90.00
_cell.angle_gamma   90.00
#
_symmetry.space_group_name_H-M   'P 1'
#
loop_
_entity.id
_entity.type
_entity.pdbx_description
1 polymer ?
#
loop_
_entity_poly.entity_id
_entity_poly.type
_entity_poly.pdbx_seq_one_letter_code
_entity_poly.pdbx_strand_id
1 'polypeptide(L)'
;YCNFDDMKQFAAVMKKSIAAQSSGPSPVQSYASHSDNIVAVLERNLTEAPNYILNSEYNFGPYLTANEQLDRANKLYNVYKEGFGACNLTQHRYGPEYSFYIVCGFDDFDDFAKKSAKSDSIYEKSLMDEKLDIKVHSDNMLIKVMD
;
A
#
# COMPACT_ATOMS: atom_id res chain seq x y z
N TYR A 1 8.05 -1.43 -5.98
CA TYR A 1 7.96 -2.25 -4.76
C TYR A 1 9.00 -3.36 -4.80
N CYS A 2 9.72 -3.55 -3.67
CA CYS A 2 10.60 -4.70 -3.49
C CYS A 2 9.96 -5.62 -2.44
N ASN A 3 9.82 -6.89 -2.77
CA ASN A 3 9.32 -7.91 -1.84
C ASN A 3 10.49 -8.65 -1.20
N PHE A 4 10.41 -8.88 0.10
CA PHE A 4 11.37 -9.66 0.86
C PHE A 4 10.63 -10.74 1.65
N ASP A 5 11.20 -11.95 1.70
CA ASP A 5 10.59 -13.06 2.42
C ASP A 5 10.76 -12.88 3.94
N ASP A 6 11.89 -12.31 4.33
CA ASP A 6 12.21 -12.03 5.74
C ASP A 6 13.17 -10.83 5.90
N MET A 7 13.41 -10.43 7.14
CA MET A 7 14.36 -9.34 7.48
C MET A 7 15.82 -9.67 7.17
N LYS A 8 16.20 -10.94 7.03
CA LYS A 8 17.57 -11.31 6.63
C LYS A 8 17.78 -11.03 5.16
N GLN A 9 16.80 -11.37 4.33
CA GLN A 9 16.82 -11.06 2.90
C GLN A 9 16.87 -9.54 2.68
N PHE A 10 16.01 -8.79 3.38
CA PHE A 10 16.07 -7.32 3.37
C PHE A 10 17.46 -6.80 3.73
N ALA A 11 18.03 -7.23 4.87
CA ALA A 11 19.33 -6.78 5.32
C ALA A 11 20.47 -7.13 4.33
N ALA A 12 20.38 -8.29 3.67
CA ALA A 12 21.35 -8.69 2.66
C ALA A 12 21.29 -7.80 1.41
N VAL A 13 20.08 -7.43 0.97
CA VAL A 13 19.86 -6.52 -0.16
C VAL A 13 20.36 -5.11 0.19
N MET A 14 20.01 -4.59 1.37
CA MET A 14 20.45 -3.27 1.83
C MET A 14 21.98 -3.16 1.90
N LYS A 15 22.67 -4.19 2.42
CA LYS A 15 24.16 -4.23 2.44
C LYS A 15 24.74 -4.16 1.03
N LYS A 16 24.15 -4.88 0.06
CA LYS A 16 24.58 -4.83 -1.34
C LYS A 16 24.33 -3.45 -1.97
N SER A 17 23.17 -2.84 -1.71
CA SER A 17 22.84 -1.50 -2.20
C SER A 17 23.79 -0.44 -1.67
N ILE A 18 24.09 -0.45 -0.36
CA ILE A 18 25.06 0.47 0.25
C ILE A 18 26.46 0.27 -0.35
N ALA A 19 26.89 -0.97 -0.53
CA ALA A 19 28.19 -1.26 -1.15
C ALA A 19 28.25 -0.79 -2.62
N ALA A 20 27.15 -0.90 -3.38
CA ALA A 20 27.08 -0.39 -4.74
C ALA A 20 27.07 1.15 -4.81
N GLN A 21 26.44 1.83 -3.85
CA GLN A 21 26.41 3.29 -3.76
C GLN A 21 27.79 3.87 -3.43
N SER A 22 28.65 3.13 -2.72
CA SER A 22 30.02 3.58 -2.43
C SER A 22 30.92 3.68 -3.66
N SER A 23 30.49 3.18 -4.82
CA SER A 23 31.23 3.25 -6.08
C SER A 23 31.00 4.53 -6.91
N GLY A 24 30.21 5.50 -6.41
CA GLY A 24 29.99 6.82 -7.02
C GLY A 24 28.54 7.31 -6.87
N PRO A 25 28.32 8.63 -6.95
CA PRO A 25 26.98 9.18 -6.84
C PRO A 25 26.10 8.73 -8.01
N SER A 26 24.93 8.15 -7.70
CA SER A 26 23.93 7.90 -8.72
C SER A 26 23.38 9.24 -9.23
N PRO A 27 23.33 9.48 -10.55
CA PRO A 27 22.75 10.69 -11.11
C PRO A 27 21.29 10.94 -10.66
N VAL A 28 20.55 9.89 -10.34
CA VAL A 28 19.16 9.96 -9.87
C VAL A 28 19.07 10.54 -8.44
N GLN A 29 20.04 10.25 -7.58
CA GLN A 29 20.05 10.73 -6.19
C GLN A 29 20.23 12.25 -6.05
N SER A 30 20.76 12.92 -7.08
CA SER A 30 20.99 14.37 -7.03
C SER A 30 19.73 15.20 -7.35
N TYR A 31 18.64 14.58 -7.84
CA TYR A 31 17.47 15.29 -8.35
C TYR A 31 16.13 14.86 -7.73
N ALA A 32 16.10 13.83 -6.88
CA ALA A 32 14.86 13.31 -6.30
C ALA A 32 14.95 13.19 -4.78
N SER A 33 13.89 13.58 -4.08
CA SER A 33 13.71 13.17 -2.69
C SER A 33 13.40 11.66 -2.66
N HIS A 34 13.97 10.95 -1.71
CA HIS A 34 13.79 9.51 -1.55
C HIS A 34 13.36 9.21 -0.12
N SER A 35 12.31 8.43 0.02
CA SER A 35 11.90 7.87 1.31
C SER A 35 11.63 6.38 1.17
N ASP A 36 12.06 5.60 2.14
CA ASP A 36 11.84 4.16 2.20
C ASP A 36 10.88 3.82 3.33
N ASN A 37 9.86 3.02 3.01
CA ASN A 37 8.95 2.44 3.97
C ASN A 37 9.08 0.92 3.98
N ILE A 38 9.23 0.34 5.15
CA ILE A 38 9.17 -1.11 5.35
C ILE A 38 7.79 -1.45 5.86
N VAL A 39 7.11 -2.32 5.14
CA VAL A 39 5.77 -2.78 5.48
C VAL A 39 5.72 -4.30 5.64
N ALA A 40 4.88 -4.76 6.57
CA ALA A 40 4.52 -6.18 6.66
C ALA A 40 3.27 -6.42 5.82
N VAL A 41 3.29 -7.43 4.98
CA VAL A 41 2.10 -7.89 4.25
C VAL A 41 1.24 -8.69 5.22
N LEU A 42 0.03 -8.21 5.49
CA LEU A 42 -0.95 -8.87 6.37
C LEU A 42 -1.85 -9.80 5.56
N GLU A 43 -2.34 -9.30 4.41
CA GLU A 43 -3.18 -10.04 3.49
C GLU A 43 -2.62 -9.94 2.07
N ARG A 44 -2.54 -11.07 1.37
CA ARG A 44 -2.03 -11.13 0.00
C ARG A 44 -3.07 -11.75 -0.93
N ASN A 45 -3.62 -10.95 -1.82
CA ASN A 45 -4.56 -11.38 -2.86
C ASN A 45 -4.21 -10.82 -4.25
N LEU A 46 -3.26 -9.89 -4.32
CA LEU A 46 -2.66 -9.41 -5.56
C LEU A 46 -1.43 -10.27 -5.85
N THR A 47 -1.57 -11.27 -6.73
CA THR A 47 -0.54 -12.28 -7.01
C THR A 47 0.26 -11.99 -8.26
N GLU A 48 -0.30 -11.22 -9.18
CA GLU A 48 0.33 -10.82 -10.43
C GLU A 48 0.64 -9.32 -10.41
N ALA A 49 1.66 -8.88 -11.13
CA ALA A 49 2.00 -7.47 -11.25
C ALA A 49 1.06 -6.81 -12.29
N PRO A 50 0.07 -6.03 -11.86
CA PRO A 50 -0.86 -5.38 -12.75
C PRO A 50 -0.19 -4.23 -13.51
N ASN A 51 -0.84 -3.73 -14.57
CA ASN A 51 -0.34 -2.56 -15.30
C ASN A 51 -0.48 -1.28 -14.47
N TYR A 52 -1.51 -1.20 -13.65
CA TYR A 52 -1.78 -0.06 -12.77
C TYR A 52 -2.07 -0.53 -11.34
N ILE A 53 -1.69 0.29 -10.39
CA ILE A 53 -1.91 0.06 -8.96
C ILE A 53 -2.57 1.31 -8.37
N LEU A 54 -3.66 1.10 -7.61
CA LEU A 54 -4.14 2.04 -6.62
C LEU A 54 -3.47 1.69 -5.29
N ASN A 55 -2.76 2.65 -4.69
CA ASN A 55 -2.20 2.55 -3.35
C ASN A 55 -2.95 3.53 -2.44
N SER A 56 -3.84 3.01 -1.60
CA SER A 56 -4.62 3.79 -0.62
C SER A 56 -3.97 3.68 0.75
N GLU A 57 -3.66 4.81 1.35
CA GLU A 57 -2.85 4.96 2.56
C GLU A 57 -3.70 5.53 3.69
N TYR A 58 -3.62 4.93 4.88
CA TYR A 58 -4.48 5.27 6.01
C TYR A 58 -3.71 5.45 7.31
N ASN A 59 -4.05 6.52 8.03
CA ASN A 59 -3.77 6.68 9.46
C ASN A 59 -5.09 6.81 10.23
N PHE A 60 -5.23 6.05 11.29
CA PHE A 60 -6.39 6.08 12.18
C PHE A 60 -6.16 6.97 13.41
N GLY A 61 -7.22 7.21 14.18
CA GLY A 61 -7.16 8.05 15.37
C GLY A 61 -6.12 7.56 16.40
N PRO A 62 -5.40 8.49 17.06
CA PRO A 62 -4.29 8.15 17.96
C PRO A 62 -4.73 7.47 19.25
N TYR A 63 -6.01 7.50 19.58
CA TYR A 63 -6.57 6.87 20.81
C TYR A 63 -7.01 5.42 20.59
N LEU A 64 -6.87 4.92 19.36
CA LEU A 64 -7.20 3.54 19.04
C LEU A 64 -6.02 2.62 19.39
N THR A 65 -6.34 1.49 20.00
CA THR A 65 -5.37 0.40 20.17
C THR A 65 -4.93 -0.16 18.82
N ALA A 66 -3.79 -0.85 18.79
CA ALA A 66 -3.31 -1.50 17.57
C ALA A 66 -4.33 -2.49 16.98
N ASN A 67 -5.07 -3.21 17.83
CA ASN A 67 -6.10 -4.16 17.39
C ASN A 67 -7.31 -3.44 16.77
N GLU A 68 -7.74 -2.32 17.33
CA GLU A 68 -8.83 -1.51 16.79
C GLU A 68 -8.44 -0.90 15.44
N GLN A 69 -7.20 -0.41 15.31
CA GLN A 69 -6.69 0.09 14.03
C GLN A 69 -6.65 -1.02 12.98
N LEU A 70 -6.18 -2.22 13.36
CA LEU A 70 -6.14 -3.38 12.47
C LEU A 70 -7.55 -3.82 12.05
N ASP A 71 -8.53 -3.84 12.96
CA ASP A 71 -9.92 -4.16 12.64
C ASP A 71 -10.48 -3.21 11.58
N ARG A 72 -10.24 -1.90 11.74
CA ARG A 72 -10.69 -0.88 10.77
C ARG A 72 -9.99 -1.00 9.42
N ALA A 73 -8.68 -1.28 9.43
CA ALA A 73 -7.93 -1.54 8.21
C ALA A 73 -8.47 -2.77 7.47
N ASN A 74 -8.82 -3.85 8.19
CA ASN A 74 -9.43 -5.04 7.61
C ASN A 74 -10.83 -4.77 7.01
N LYS A 75 -11.64 -3.95 7.67
CA LYS A 75 -12.95 -3.55 7.15
C LYS A 75 -12.82 -2.81 5.82
N LEU A 76 -11.92 -1.81 5.75
CA LEU A 76 -11.62 -1.10 4.52
C LEU A 76 -11.05 -2.05 3.45
N TYR A 77 -10.09 -2.88 3.82
CA TYR A 77 -9.51 -3.88 2.91
C TYR A 77 -10.57 -4.79 2.29
N ASN A 78 -11.55 -5.26 3.06
CA ASN A 78 -12.62 -6.10 2.53
C ASN A 78 -13.48 -5.38 1.50
N VAL A 79 -13.75 -4.08 1.68
CA VAL A 79 -14.44 -3.25 0.69
C VAL A 79 -13.64 -3.17 -0.61
N TYR A 80 -12.35 -2.84 -0.50
CA TYR A 80 -11.48 -2.77 -1.68
C TYR A 80 -11.32 -4.12 -2.37
N LYS A 81 -11.10 -5.19 -1.60
CA LYS A 81 -10.97 -6.55 -2.12
C LYS A 81 -12.22 -7.00 -2.87
N GLU A 82 -13.40 -6.72 -2.35
CA GLU A 82 -14.67 -7.06 -3.02
C GLU A 82 -14.89 -6.21 -4.27
N GLY A 83 -14.53 -4.92 -4.24
CA GLY A 83 -14.64 -4.00 -5.36
C GLY A 83 -13.64 -4.31 -6.48
N PHE A 84 -12.36 -4.32 -6.16
CA PHE A 84 -11.25 -4.48 -7.11
C PHE A 84 -10.91 -5.95 -7.44
N GLY A 85 -11.23 -6.88 -6.57
CA GLY A 85 -10.92 -8.31 -6.75
C GLY A 85 -9.51 -8.70 -6.30
N ALA A 86 -8.48 -7.94 -6.66
CA ALA A 86 -7.09 -8.23 -6.37
C ALA A 86 -6.44 -7.10 -5.57
N CYS A 87 -6.32 -7.28 -4.25
CA CYS A 87 -5.73 -6.31 -3.33
C CYS A 87 -4.84 -6.98 -2.28
N ASN A 88 -3.84 -6.24 -1.80
CA ASN A 88 -3.05 -6.58 -0.63
C ASN A 88 -3.31 -5.58 0.49
N LEU A 89 -3.31 -6.06 1.75
CA LEU A 89 -3.26 -5.20 2.93
C LEU A 89 -1.86 -5.28 3.52
N THR A 90 -1.25 -4.12 3.78
CA THR A 90 0.05 -4.03 4.42
C THR A 90 0.02 -3.09 5.62
N GLN A 91 0.89 -3.34 6.59
CA GLN A 91 1.07 -2.52 7.78
C GLN A 91 2.49 -1.98 7.84
N HIS A 92 2.61 -0.71 8.15
CA HIS A 92 3.88 -0.03 8.34
C HIS A 92 4.70 -0.65 9.48
N ARG A 93 6.02 -0.75 9.26
CA ARG A 93 6.99 -1.20 10.27
C ARG A 93 8.07 -0.17 10.55
N TYR A 94 8.62 0.46 9.50
CA TYR A 94 9.66 1.49 9.60
C TYR A 94 9.53 2.48 8.46
N GLY A 95 9.79 3.76 8.75
CA GLY A 95 9.73 4.87 7.81
C GLY A 95 8.84 6.00 8.32
N PRO A 96 8.72 7.12 7.61
CA PRO A 96 8.03 8.30 8.10
C PRO A 96 6.50 8.30 7.89
N GLU A 97 5.90 7.24 7.37
CA GLU A 97 4.61 7.35 6.72
C GLU A 97 3.44 6.59 7.38
N TYR A 98 2.42 6.27 6.60
CA TYR A 98 1.09 5.82 7.03
C TYR A 98 1.13 4.45 7.72
N SER A 99 0.13 4.21 8.59
CA SER A 99 0.06 2.98 9.37
C SER A 99 -0.36 1.76 8.55
N PHE A 100 -1.24 1.96 7.55
CA PHE A 100 -1.74 0.88 6.70
C PHE A 100 -1.82 1.32 5.25
N TYR A 101 -1.61 0.36 4.35
CA TYR A 101 -1.73 0.54 2.91
C TYR A 101 -2.59 -0.57 2.34
N ILE A 102 -3.53 -0.19 1.46
CA ILE A 102 -4.32 -1.12 0.66
C ILE A 102 -3.88 -0.93 -0.79
N VAL A 103 -3.33 -1.98 -1.39
CA VAL A 103 -2.71 -1.93 -2.71
C VAL A 103 -3.53 -2.80 -3.64
N CYS A 104 -4.24 -2.20 -4.58
CA CYS A 104 -5.15 -2.88 -5.50
C CYS A 104 -4.70 -2.76 -6.95
N GLY A 105 -4.83 -3.84 -7.72
CA GLY A 105 -4.53 -3.86 -9.15
C GLY A 105 -5.75 -3.55 -10.02
N PHE A 106 -5.47 -2.88 -11.17
CA PHE A 106 -6.45 -2.69 -12.23
C PHE A 106 -5.77 -2.65 -13.60
N ASP A 107 -6.56 -2.88 -14.68
CA ASP A 107 -6.01 -3.08 -16.02
C ASP A 107 -5.88 -1.76 -16.80
N ASP A 108 -6.90 -0.90 -16.70
CA ASP A 108 -6.97 0.41 -17.32
C ASP A 108 -7.91 1.35 -16.54
N PHE A 109 -8.07 2.59 -16.99
CA PHE A 109 -8.93 3.57 -16.30
C PHE A 109 -10.44 3.27 -16.40
N ASP A 110 -10.89 2.54 -17.40
CA ASP A 110 -12.30 2.10 -17.48
C ASP A 110 -12.57 0.98 -16.47
N ASP A 111 -11.64 0.06 -16.29
CA ASP A 111 -11.65 -0.96 -15.26
C ASP A 111 -11.58 -0.33 -13.86
N PHE A 112 -10.70 0.66 -13.67
CA PHE A 112 -10.63 1.42 -12.43
C PHE A 112 -11.97 2.07 -12.09
N ALA A 113 -12.61 2.77 -13.03
CA ALA A 113 -13.88 3.43 -12.79
C ALA A 113 -14.99 2.45 -12.34
N LYS A 114 -15.06 1.26 -12.97
CA LYS A 114 -16.01 0.21 -12.60
C LYS A 114 -15.74 -0.35 -11.21
N LYS A 115 -14.47 -0.66 -10.90
CA LYS A 115 -14.03 -1.22 -9.62
C LYS A 115 -14.22 -0.23 -8.49
N SER A 116 -13.89 1.04 -8.71
CA SER A 116 -14.09 2.13 -7.75
C SER A 116 -15.58 2.31 -7.43
N ALA A 117 -16.43 2.45 -8.44
CA ALA A 117 -17.88 2.57 -8.24
C ALA A 117 -18.47 1.37 -7.48
N LYS A 118 -17.96 0.16 -7.73
CA LYS A 118 -18.36 -1.03 -6.97
C LYS A 118 -17.91 -0.93 -5.51
N SER A 119 -16.66 -0.52 -5.24
CA SER A 119 -16.15 -0.32 -3.88
C SER A 119 -16.97 0.73 -3.13
N ASP A 120 -17.29 1.85 -3.77
CA ASP A 120 -18.09 2.93 -3.18
C ASP A 120 -19.49 2.40 -2.77
N SER A 121 -20.15 1.65 -3.64
CA SER A 121 -21.45 1.03 -3.32
C SER A 121 -21.38 0.03 -2.15
N ILE A 122 -20.27 -0.71 -2.02
CA ILE A 122 -20.06 -1.63 -0.90
C ILE A 122 -19.82 -0.84 0.39
N TYR A 123 -18.97 0.20 0.32
CA TYR A 123 -18.69 1.08 1.45
C TYR A 123 -19.97 1.72 2.00
N GLU A 124 -20.80 2.30 1.12
CA GLU A 124 -22.07 2.90 1.51
C GLU A 124 -23.02 1.93 2.21
N LYS A 125 -23.04 0.66 1.78
CA LYS A 125 -23.94 -0.36 2.35
C LYS A 125 -23.42 -0.94 3.67
N SER A 126 -22.11 -1.01 3.87
CA SER A 126 -21.50 -1.78 4.96
C SER A 126 -20.78 -0.93 6.01
N LEU A 127 -20.23 0.23 5.64
CA LEU A 127 -19.37 1.01 6.52
C LEU A 127 -19.78 2.48 6.70
N MET A 128 -20.79 2.97 5.96
CA MET A 128 -21.15 4.40 6.00
C MET A 128 -21.50 4.89 7.39
N ASP A 129 -22.19 4.05 8.17
CA ASP A 129 -22.60 4.37 9.55
C ASP A 129 -21.54 3.99 10.61
N GLU A 130 -20.43 3.37 10.19
CA GLU A 130 -19.35 3.00 11.09
C GLU A 130 -18.38 4.16 11.32
N LYS A 131 -18.03 4.41 12.58
CA LYS A 131 -17.00 5.38 12.92
C LYS A 131 -15.61 4.76 12.73
N LEU A 132 -15.06 4.86 11.53
CA LEU A 132 -13.72 4.36 11.23
C LEU A 132 -12.59 5.20 11.83
N ASP A 133 -12.85 6.46 12.20
CA ASP A 133 -11.89 7.40 12.80
C ASP A 133 -10.61 7.55 11.97
N ILE A 134 -10.77 7.65 10.65
CA ILE A 134 -9.68 7.94 9.73
C ILE A 134 -9.22 9.38 9.94
N LYS A 135 -7.93 9.57 10.23
CA LYS A 135 -7.31 10.90 10.43
C LYS A 135 -6.67 11.43 9.16
N VAL A 136 -5.99 10.56 8.46
CA VAL A 136 -5.33 10.90 7.20
C VAL A 136 -5.59 9.78 6.21
N HIS A 137 -5.91 10.17 4.98
CA HIS A 137 -6.08 9.27 3.86
C HIS A 137 -5.42 9.91 2.63
N SER A 138 -4.74 9.10 1.85
CA SER A 138 -4.16 9.49 0.58
C SER A 138 -4.27 8.35 -0.42
N ASP A 139 -4.53 8.67 -1.67
CA ASP A 139 -4.55 7.73 -2.78
C ASP A 139 -3.49 8.10 -3.80
N ASN A 140 -2.71 7.10 -4.21
CA ASN A 140 -1.69 7.24 -5.24
C ASN A 140 -1.94 6.20 -6.33
N MET A 141 -1.88 6.65 -7.59
CA MET A 141 -1.91 5.74 -8.74
C MET A 141 -0.49 5.53 -9.27
N LEU A 142 -0.12 4.28 -9.43
CA LEU A 142 1.18 3.88 -9.95
C LEU A 142 1.00 3.15 -11.27
N ILE A 143 1.88 3.41 -12.23
CA ILE A 143 1.89 2.78 -13.54
C ILE A 143 3.13 1.90 -13.64
N LYS A 144 2.95 0.68 -14.12
CA LYS A 144 4.09 -0.19 -14.43
C LYS A 144 4.88 0.43 -15.58
N VAL A 145 6.12 0.80 -15.30
CA VAL A 145 7.06 1.19 -16.35
C VAL A 145 7.51 -0.10 -17.03
N MET A 146 7.25 -0.19 -18.34
CA MET A 146 7.76 -1.30 -19.14
C MET A 146 9.28 -1.15 -19.30
N ASP A 147 9.99 -2.26 -19.11
CA ASP A 147 11.43 -2.37 -19.33
C ASP A 147 11.76 -2.27 -20.83
#